data_01360a37c69e38a59b9eff0bbf52603a
#
_entry.id   01360a37c69e38a59b9eff0bbf52603a
#
_cell.length_a   1.000
_cell.length_b   1.000
_cell.length_c   1.000
_cell.angle_alpha   90.00
_cell.angle_beta   90.00
_cell.angle_gamma   90.00
#
_symmetry.space_group_name_H-M   'P 1'
#
loop_
_entity.id
_entity.type
_entity.pdbx_description
1 polymer ?
#
loop_
_entity_poly.entity_id
_entity_poly.type
_entity_poly.pdbx_seq_one_letter_code
_entity_poly.pdbx_strand_id
1 'polypeptide(L)'
;VLQTYGEGFIEGNSWNFSFHVPHDVFGIMDLMGGERVFVDKLDKLFSMHLPEKYYEHNEDITKECLVGGYVHGNEPSHHIPYLYAWTSEPWKTQYWLREILNKMYRNDINGLGGNDDCGQMSAWYLFSVMGFYPVCPGTDEYVLGAPYLPYLKLKLPNGNTLEIKAPGVSDKKRYVQSLKLNGKVYDKMYITHEDILKGGVLEFKMSASPNKHRGLAKGDKPYSLTDGINK
;
A
#
# COMPACT_ATOMS: atom_id res chain seq x y z
N VAL A 1 9.07 14.72 16.11
CA VAL A 1 7.78 15.29 16.50
C VAL A 1 6.71 14.25 16.31
N LEU A 2 5.93 13.94 17.34
CA LEU A 2 4.85 12.96 17.32
C LEU A 2 3.48 13.60 17.12
N GLN A 3 3.37 14.91 17.34
CA GLN A 3 2.12 15.64 17.19
C GLN A 3 1.66 15.60 15.74
N THR A 4 0.39 15.29 15.52
CA THR A 4 -0.18 15.05 14.19
C THR A 4 -0.78 16.29 13.55
N TYR A 5 -0.89 17.39 14.31
CA TYR A 5 -1.38 18.67 13.83
C TYR A 5 -0.67 19.83 14.53
N GLY A 6 -0.32 20.86 13.78
CA GLY A 6 0.53 21.94 14.27
C GLY A 6 2.01 21.53 14.34
N GLU A 7 2.84 22.24 15.07
CA GLU A 7 4.26 21.90 15.25
C GLU A 7 5.04 21.69 13.92
N GLY A 8 4.62 22.33 12.82
CA GLY A 8 5.24 22.24 11.50
C GLY A 8 4.75 21.07 10.63
N PHE A 9 3.78 20.29 11.09
CA PHE A 9 3.16 19.20 10.33
C PHE A 9 1.64 19.34 10.33
N ILE A 10 1.01 18.98 9.21
CA ILE A 10 -0.44 18.95 9.01
C ILE A 10 -0.78 17.54 8.53
N GLU A 11 -1.88 16.97 9.05
CA GLU A 11 -2.41 15.68 8.58
C GLU A 11 -1.43 14.51 8.75
N GLY A 12 -0.66 14.54 9.80
CA GLY A 12 0.33 13.54 10.12
C GLY A 12 1.43 14.08 11.02
N ASN A 13 2.46 13.33 11.24
CA ASN A 13 3.60 13.72 12.07
C ASN A 13 4.92 13.50 11.33
N SER A 14 6.05 13.86 11.96
CA SER A 14 7.36 13.70 11.34
C SER A 14 7.68 12.26 10.91
N TRP A 15 7.10 11.26 11.54
CA TRP A 15 7.28 9.86 11.14
C TRP A 15 6.59 9.55 9.81
N ASN A 16 5.33 10.00 9.63
CA ASN A 16 4.61 9.83 8.37
C ASN A 16 5.30 10.61 7.25
N PHE A 17 5.59 11.89 7.49
CA PHE A 17 6.26 12.74 6.49
C PHE A 17 7.69 12.33 6.15
N SER A 18 8.38 11.60 7.03
CA SER A 18 9.70 11.01 6.71
C SER A 18 9.66 10.04 5.53
N PHE A 19 8.50 9.52 5.19
CA PHE A 19 8.31 8.58 4.06
C PHE A 19 7.66 9.23 2.85
N HIS A 20 7.38 10.54 2.87
CA HIS A 20 6.66 11.22 1.79
C HIS A 20 7.59 11.56 0.60
N VAL A 21 8.20 10.53 0.03
CA VAL A 21 9.05 10.58 -1.17
C VAL A 21 8.63 9.44 -2.13
N PRO A 22 7.36 9.44 -2.61
CA PRO A 22 6.85 8.31 -3.39
C PRO A 22 7.52 8.14 -4.76
N HIS A 23 8.19 9.18 -5.26
CA HIS A 23 8.90 9.18 -6.54
C HIS A 23 10.32 8.61 -6.46
N ASP A 24 10.91 8.51 -5.26
CA ASP A 24 12.29 8.03 -5.11
C ASP A 24 12.50 7.22 -3.82
N VAL A 25 11.92 6.02 -3.79
CA VAL A 25 11.96 5.16 -2.61
C VAL A 25 13.38 4.61 -2.37
N PHE A 26 14.16 4.29 -3.40
CA PHE A 26 15.54 3.88 -3.22
C PHE A 26 16.42 5.04 -2.74
N GLY A 27 16.21 6.25 -3.25
CA GLY A 27 16.95 7.43 -2.78
C GLY A 27 16.72 7.71 -1.30
N ILE A 28 15.46 7.63 -0.82
CA ILE A 28 15.21 7.82 0.62
C ILE A 28 15.75 6.66 1.48
N MET A 29 15.76 5.42 0.98
CA MET A 29 16.43 4.31 1.66
C MET A 29 17.91 4.60 1.87
N ASP A 30 18.61 5.06 0.83
CA ASP A 30 20.03 5.40 0.91
C ASP A 30 20.28 6.54 1.90
N LEU A 31 19.46 7.60 1.86
CA LEU A 31 19.54 8.72 2.80
C LEU A 31 19.27 8.31 4.26
N MET A 32 18.44 7.29 4.49
CA MET A 32 18.19 6.74 5.83
C MET A 32 19.29 5.80 6.33
N GLY A 33 20.28 5.46 5.51
CA GLY A 33 21.37 4.54 5.88
C GLY A 33 21.17 3.10 5.40
N GLY A 34 20.34 2.90 4.37
CA GLY A 34 20.12 1.63 3.68
C GLY A 34 18.79 0.95 4.02
N GLU A 35 18.50 -0.10 3.26
CA GLU A 35 17.24 -0.83 3.31
C GLU A 35 16.85 -1.31 4.70
N ARG A 36 17.80 -1.84 5.47
CA ARG A 36 17.53 -2.36 6.81
C ARG A 36 16.99 -1.25 7.74
N VAL A 37 17.66 -0.10 7.75
CA VAL A 37 17.25 1.05 8.57
C VAL A 37 15.87 1.56 8.15
N PHE A 38 15.62 1.59 6.84
CA PHE A 38 14.33 1.96 6.28
C PHE A 38 13.21 1.01 6.73
N VAL A 39 13.42 -0.31 6.61
CA VAL A 39 12.44 -1.33 7.04
C VAL A 39 12.22 -1.26 8.55
N ASP A 40 13.27 -1.18 9.37
CA ASP A 40 13.16 -1.04 10.82
C ASP A 40 12.34 0.19 11.22
N LYS A 41 12.49 1.30 10.47
CA LYS A 41 11.71 2.53 10.69
C LYS A 41 10.25 2.38 10.27
N LEU A 42 9.97 1.70 9.15
CA LEU A 42 8.60 1.36 8.74
C LEU A 42 7.92 0.44 9.77
N ASP A 43 8.59 -0.62 10.20
CA ASP A 43 8.08 -1.53 11.22
C ASP A 43 7.79 -0.80 12.52
N LYS A 44 8.68 0.13 12.91
CA LYS A 44 8.48 0.96 14.09
C LYS A 44 7.27 1.88 13.95
N LEU A 45 7.06 2.49 12.78
CA LEU A 45 5.89 3.34 12.53
C LEU A 45 4.58 2.56 12.77
N PHE A 46 4.46 1.36 12.22
CA PHE A 46 3.24 0.54 12.36
C PHE A 46 3.07 -0.08 13.76
N SER A 47 4.14 -0.24 14.53
CA SER A 47 4.12 -0.91 15.83
C SER A 47 4.20 0.01 17.04
N MET A 48 4.57 1.29 16.86
CA MET A 48 4.69 2.22 17.98
C MET A 48 3.32 2.52 18.61
N HIS A 49 3.34 2.86 19.90
CA HIS A 49 2.18 3.44 20.55
C HIS A 49 2.25 4.98 20.42
N LEU A 50 1.21 5.57 19.82
CA LEU A 50 1.06 7.02 19.77
C LEU A 50 0.12 7.43 20.93
N PRO A 51 0.61 8.18 21.94
CA PRO A 51 -0.23 8.67 23.04
C PRO A 51 -1.34 9.59 22.56
N GLU A 52 -2.50 9.49 23.18
CA GLU A 52 -3.72 10.24 22.80
C GLU A 52 -3.51 11.75 22.72
N LYS A 53 -2.70 12.32 23.61
CA LYS A 53 -2.35 13.76 23.62
C LYS A 53 -1.78 14.29 22.29
N TYR A 54 -1.39 13.39 21.36
CA TYR A 54 -0.83 13.78 20.06
C TYR A 54 -1.84 13.75 18.91
N TYR A 55 -3.07 13.22 19.12
CA TYR A 55 -4.08 13.12 18.04
C TYR A 55 -5.52 13.39 18.47
N GLU A 56 -5.81 13.66 19.75
CA GLU A 56 -7.17 13.70 20.31
C GLU A 56 -8.07 14.86 19.85
N HIS A 57 -7.53 15.83 19.11
CA HIS A 57 -8.25 17.06 18.78
C HIS A 57 -8.51 17.26 17.29
N ASN A 58 -8.33 16.23 16.46
CA ASN A 58 -8.52 16.31 15.03
C ASN A 58 -9.43 15.17 14.55
N GLU A 59 -10.53 15.50 13.87
CA GLU A 59 -11.50 14.53 13.36
C GLU A 59 -10.90 13.55 12.33
N ASP A 60 -9.84 13.98 11.61
CA ASP A 60 -9.15 13.16 10.63
C ASP A 60 -8.11 12.21 11.25
N ILE A 61 -7.76 12.42 12.52
CA ILE A 61 -6.68 11.70 13.19
C ILE A 61 -7.16 11.20 14.55
N THR A 62 -8.23 10.43 14.53
CA THR A 62 -8.75 9.75 15.71
C THR A 62 -8.02 8.42 15.94
N LYS A 63 -8.23 7.81 17.06
CA LYS A 63 -7.67 6.48 17.41
C LYS A 63 -8.08 5.40 16.40
N GLU A 64 -9.26 5.53 15.84
CA GLU A 64 -9.80 4.63 14.83
C GLU A 64 -9.03 4.73 13.51
N CYS A 65 -8.43 5.90 13.22
CA CYS A 65 -7.68 6.18 12.00
C CYS A 65 -6.18 5.84 12.08
N LEU A 66 -5.73 5.20 13.17
CA LEU A 66 -4.33 4.90 13.43
C LEU A 66 -4.03 3.41 13.45
N VAL A 67 -2.86 3.04 12.91
CA VAL A 67 -2.18 1.77 13.16
C VAL A 67 -0.78 2.09 13.67
N GLY A 68 -0.58 1.94 14.98
CA GLY A 68 0.66 2.45 15.61
C GLY A 68 0.76 3.97 15.49
N GLY A 69 1.81 4.46 14.86
CA GLY A 69 1.99 5.87 14.48
C GLY A 69 1.62 6.18 13.02
N TYR A 70 1.15 5.19 12.26
CA TYR A 70 0.66 5.39 10.90
C TYR A 70 -0.73 6.02 10.94
N VAL A 71 -0.86 7.17 10.29
CA VAL A 71 -2.09 7.96 10.21
C VAL A 71 -2.78 7.69 8.88
N HIS A 72 -3.84 6.88 8.89
CA HIS A 72 -4.56 6.52 7.65
C HIS A 72 -5.56 7.58 7.21
N GLY A 73 -6.09 8.36 8.13
CA GLY A 73 -7.16 9.31 7.86
C GLY A 73 -6.81 10.42 6.87
N ASN A 74 -5.54 10.54 6.48
CA ASN A 74 -5.05 11.59 5.60
C ASN A 74 -4.09 11.08 4.51
N GLU A 75 -4.12 11.73 3.34
CA GLU A 75 -3.45 11.35 2.11
C GLU A 75 -1.92 11.27 2.20
N PRO A 76 -1.21 12.11 2.97
CA PRO A 76 0.26 12.03 3.05
C PRO A 76 0.77 10.65 3.47
N SER A 77 -0.08 9.81 4.06
CA SER A 77 0.27 8.48 4.54
C SER A 77 -0.16 7.33 3.63
N HIS A 78 -1.03 7.56 2.65
CA HIS A 78 -1.69 6.50 1.88
C HIS A 78 -0.75 5.57 1.10
N HIS A 79 0.43 6.06 0.68
CA HIS A 79 1.44 5.28 -0.02
C HIS A 79 2.29 4.41 0.93
N ILE A 80 2.39 4.75 2.22
CA ILE A 80 3.36 4.16 3.17
C ILE A 80 3.24 2.63 3.30
N PRO A 81 2.06 2.00 3.41
CA PRO A 81 1.97 0.54 3.54
C PRO A 81 2.46 -0.21 2.29
N TYR A 82 2.57 0.47 1.15
CA TYR A 82 3.10 -0.10 -0.09
C TYR A 82 4.61 -0.05 -0.20
N LEU A 83 5.31 0.75 0.62
CA LEU A 83 6.75 0.98 0.52
C LEU A 83 7.61 -0.28 0.72
N TYR A 84 7.10 -1.31 1.38
CA TYR A 84 7.80 -2.59 1.49
C TYR A 84 7.99 -3.28 0.13
N ALA A 85 7.25 -2.90 -0.92
CA ALA A 85 7.40 -3.48 -2.26
C ALA A 85 8.79 -3.24 -2.87
N TRP A 86 9.49 -2.18 -2.44
CA TRP A 86 10.88 -1.88 -2.85
C TRP A 86 11.95 -2.63 -2.04
N THR A 87 11.57 -3.31 -0.96
CA THR A 87 12.50 -3.94 -0.01
C THR A 87 12.62 -5.45 -0.26
N SER A 88 13.47 -6.11 0.52
CA SER A 88 13.55 -7.58 0.58
C SER A 88 12.35 -8.22 1.30
N GLU A 89 11.42 -7.42 1.85
CA GLU A 89 10.27 -7.90 2.59
C GLU A 89 8.90 -7.45 2.01
N PRO A 90 8.66 -7.60 0.68
CA PRO A 90 7.45 -7.09 0.02
C PRO A 90 6.15 -7.72 0.56
N TRP A 91 6.24 -8.88 1.22
CA TRP A 91 5.12 -9.55 1.87
C TRP A 91 4.53 -8.74 3.04
N LYS A 92 5.28 -7.79 3.64
CA LYS A 92 4.78 -6.91 4.70
C LYS A 92 3.72 -5.93 4.18
N THR A 93 3.82 -5.48 2.92
CA THR A 93 2.73 -4.73 2.27
C THR A 93 1.40 -5.49 2.38
N GLN A 94 1.39 -6.78 2.06
CA GLN A 94 0.16 -7.60 2.08
C GLN A 94 -0.40 -7.76 3.49
N TYR A 95 0.47 -7.83 4.49
CA TYR A 95 0.09 -7.88 5.89
C TYR A 95 -0.58 -6.58 6.34
N TRP A 96 0.11 -5.45 6.16
CA TRP A 96 -0.38 -4.16 6.65
C TRP A 96 -1.62 -3.68 5.91
N LEU A 97 -1.72 -3.90 4.60
CA LEU A 97 -2.95 -3.58 3.86
C LEU A 97 -4.16 -4.32 4.41
N ARG A 98 -4.02 -5.61 4.75
CA ARG A 98 -5.12 -6.38 5.35
C ARG A 98 -5.51 -5.83 6.72
N GLU A 99 -4.53 -5.47 7.57
CA GLU A 99 -4.80 -4.87 8.88
C GLU A 99 -5.50 -3.51 8.76
N ILE A 100 -5.05 -2.66 7.83
CA ILE A 100 -5.64 -1.34 7.58
C ILE A 100 -7.07 -1.50 7.06
N LEU A 101 -7.30 -2.33 6.04
CA LEU A 101 -8.64 -2.56 5.47
C LEU A 101 -9.62 -3.08 6.53
N ASN A 102 -9.20 -3.99 7.40
CA ASN A 102 -10.04 -4.53 8.46
C ASN A 102 -10.33 -3.53 9.57
N LYS A 103 -9.40 -2.64 9.87
CA LYS A 103 -9.52 -1.69 10.99
C LYS A 103 -10.20 -0.38 10.59
N MET A 104 -9.87 0.16 9.39
CA MET A 104 -10.19 1.53 9.02
C MET A 104 -11.48 1.66 8.22
N TYR A 105 -12.03 0.55 7.72
CA TYR A 105 -13.20 0.56 6.87
C TYR A 105 -14.28 -0.35 7.43
N ARG A 106 -15.50 0.19 7.56
CA ARG A 106 -16.67 -0.53 8.09
C ARG A 106 -17.88 -0.29 7.20
N ASN A 107 -18.83 -1.24 7.23
CA ASN A 107 -20.10 -1.10 6.52
C ASN A 107 -21.14 -0.39 7.41
N ASP A 108 -20.87 0.88 7.71
CA ASP A 108 -21.79 1.76 8.45
C ASP A 108 -21.64 3.21 7.97
N ILE A 109 -22.48 4.13 8.46
CA ILE A 109 -22.49 5.54 8.06
C ILE A 109 -21.18 6.28 8.43
N ASN A 110 -20.47 5.80 9.45
CA ASN A 110 -19.16 6.30 9.87
C ASN A 110 -18.06 5.31 9.49
N GLY A 111 -18.17 4.66 8.35
CA GLY A 111 -17.34 3.53 7.94
C GLY A 111 -15.94 3.88 7.47
N LEU A 112 -15.63 5.16 7.28
CA LEU A 112 -14.29 5.61 6.90
C LEU A 112 -13.49 6.00 8.14
N GLY A 113 -12.20 5.69 8.14
CA GLY A 113 -11.27 6.08 9.20
C GLY A 113 -10.67 7.47 8.99
N GLY A 114 -11.47 8.45 8.59
CA GLY A 114 -11.11 9.84 8.29
C GLY A 114 -12.10 10.44 7.30
N ASN A 115 -11.85 11.68 6.88
CA ASN A 115 -12.64 12.33 5.84
C ASN A 115 -12.42 11.66 4.47
N ASP A 116 -13.46 11.62 3.64
CA ASP A 116 -13.36 11.00 2.31
C ASP A 116 -12.55 11.85 1.31
N ASP A 117 -12.44 13.14 1.55
CA ASP A 117 -11.69 14.12 0.77
C ASP A 117 -11.89 13.99 -0.74
N CYS A 118 -13.11 14.31 -1.17
CA CYS A 118 -13.53 14.21 -2.58
C CYS A 118 -13.40 12.79 -3.18
N GLY A 119 -13.47 11.77 -2.33
CA GLY A 119 -13.42 10.37 -2.77
C GLY A 119 -12.04 9.71 -2.64
N GLN A 120 -11.04 10.38 -2.05
CA GLN A 120 -9.70 9.82 -1.92
C GLN A 120 -9.65 8.59 -1.02
N MET A 121 -10.30 8.61 0.14
CA MET A 121 -10.37 7.45 1.03
C MET A 121 -11.11 6.28 0.39
N SER A 122 -12.24 6.56 -0.27
CA SER A 122 -13.01 5.57 -1.03
C SER A 122 -12.20 4.99 -2.19
N ALA A 123 -11.47 5.81 -2.92
CA ALA A 123 -10.59 5.36 -4.01
C ALA A 123 -9.45 4.49 -3.49
N TRP A 124 -8.81 4.89 -2.39
CA TRP A 124 -7.77 4.07 -1.75
C TRP A 124 -8.30 2.69 -1.34
N TYR A 125 -9.49 2.66 -0.73
CA TYR A 125 -10.16 1.41 -0.38
C TYR A 125 -10.37 0.52 -1.60
N LEU A 126 -10.97 1.06 -2.67
CA LEU A 126 -11.27 0.29 -3.89
C LEU A 126 -10.00 -0.26 -4.54
N PHE A 127 -8.97 0.56 -4.70
CA PHE A 127 -7.68 0.11 -5.24
C PHE A 127 -7.03 -0.96 -4.37
N SER A 128 -7.00 -0.76 -3.05
CA SER A 128 -6.40 -1.72 -2.12
C SER A 128 -7.19 -3.04 -2.06
N VAL A 129 -8.52 -2.99 -2.17
CA VAL A 129 -9.38 -4.19 -2.28
C VAL A 129 -9.10 -4.95 -3.59
N MET A 130 -8.81 -4.25 -4.68
CA MET A 130 -8.37 -4.86 -5.95
C MET A 130 -6.98 -5.47 -5.87
N GLY A 131 -6.15 -5.02 -4.90
CA GLY A 131 -4.82 -5.54 -4.64
C GLY A 131 -3.68 -4.74 -5.28
N PHE A 132 -3.90 -3.47 -5.65
CA PHE A 132 -2.86 -2.57 -6.16
C PHE A 132 -3.22 -1.11 -5.89
N TYR A 133 -2.23 -0.21 -5.97
CA TYR A 133 -2.41 1.23 -5.72
C TYR A 133 -1.40 2.07 -6.51
N PRO A 134 -1.77 3.23 -7.10
CA PRO A 134 -0.86 4.15 -7.81
C PRO A 134 -0.04 4.96 -6.79
N VAL A 135 1.08 4.41 -6.32
CA VAL A 135 1.92 5.01 -5.27
C VAL A 135 2.61 6.29 -5.73
N CYS A 136 3.13 6.29 -6.96
CA CYS A 136 3.89 7.43 -7.50
C CYS A 136 3.11 8.11 -8.63
N PRO A 137 2.49 9.28 -8.38
CA PRO A 137 1.88 10.09 -9.45
C PRO A 137 2.91 10.43 -10.52
N GLY A 138 2.52 10.29 -11.80
CA GLY A 138 3.39 10.56 -12.95
C GLY A 138 4.13 9.33 -13.48
N THR A 139 3.99 8.17 -12.86
CA THR A 139 4.33 6.87 -13.45
C THR A 139 3.08 6.16 -13.94
N ASP A 140 3.25 5.14 -14.78
CA ASP A 140 2.17 4.26 -15.22
C ASP A 140 2.02 3.00 -14.36
N GLU A 141 2.74 2.93 -13.23
CA GLU A 141 2.79 1.77 -12.36
C GLU A 141 1.80 1.82 -11.21
N TYR A 142 1.18 0.68 -10.94
CA TYR A 142 0.37 0.42 -9.75
C TYR A 142 1.07 -0.65 -8.92
N VAL A 143 1.45 -0.30 -7.70
CA VAL A 143 2.18 -1.20 -6.79
C VAL A 143 1.25 -2.29 -6.28
N LEU A 144 1.70 -3.54 -6.35
CA LEU A 144 0.90 -4.71 -5.97
C LEU A 144 0.95 -4.95 -4.45
N GLY A 145 -0.23 -5.11 -3.88
CA GLY A 145 -0.46 -5.65 -2.54
C GLY A 145 -1.02 -7.08 -2.61
N ALA A 146 -2.22 -7.26 -2.06
CA ALA A 146 -2.99 -8.50 -2.16
C ALA A 146 -4.48 -8.20 -2.24
N PRO A 147 -5.25 -8.89 -3.09
CA PRO A 147 -6.70 -8.71 -3.17
C PRO A 147 -7.39 -8.98 -1.83
N TYR A 148 -8.44 -8.23 -1.55
CA TYR A 148 -9.27 -8.43 -0.36
C TYR A 148 -10.39 -9.44 -0.60
N LEU A 149 -10.95 -9.46 -1.82
CA LEU A 149 -12.06 -10.31 -2.22
C LEU A 149 -11.59 -11.49 -3.09
N PRO A 150 -12.30 -12.63 -3.07
CA PRO A 150 -11.92 -13.80 -3.84
C PRO A 150 -12.08 -13.64 -5.37
N TYR A 151 -12.93 -12.70 -5.78
CA TYR A 151 -13.19 -12.40 -7.18
C TYR A 151 -13.64 -10.96 -7.36
N LEU A 152 -13.08 -10.29 -8.35
CA LEU A 152 -13.48 -8.97 -8.82
C LEU A 152 -13.46 -8.94 -10.35
N LYS A 153 -14.37 -8.16 -10.94
CA LYS A 153 -14.45 -7.95 -12.38
C LYS A 153 -14.63 -6.46 -12.67
N LEU A 154 -13.70 -5.90 -13.41
CA LEU A 154 -13.72 -4.50 -13.84
C LEU A 154 -14.06 -4.44 -15.32
N LYS A 155 -15.06 -3.65 -15.67
CA LYS A 155 -15.32 -3.24 -17.04
C LYS A 155 -14.54 -1.95 -17.29
N LEU A 156 -13.66 -1.96 -18.26
CA LEU A 156 -12.79 -0.85 -18.58
C LEU A 156 -13.41 0.09 -19.62
N PRO A 157 -13.04 1.39 -19.65
CA PRO A 157 -13.62 2.35 -20.59
C PRO A 157 -13.44 1.99 -22.07
N ASN A 158 -12.38 1.24 -22.40
CA ASN A 158 -12.09 0.76 -23.75
C ASN A 158 -12.87 -0.50 -24.15
N GLY A 159 -13.81 -0.96 -23.31
CA GLY A 159 -14.63 -2.16 -23.52
C GLY A 159 -13.99 -3.47 -23.05
N ASN A 160 -12.73 -3.47 -22.71
CA ASN A 160 -12.05 -4.64 -22.16
C ASN A 160 -12.52 -4.95 -20.73
N THR A 161 -12.12 -6.10 -20.22
CA THR A 161 -12.44 -6.54 -18.87
C THR A 161 -11.16 -7.02 -18.19
N LEU A 162 -10.93 -6.57 -16.96
CA LEU A 162 -9.92 -7.14 -16.07
C LEU A 162 -10.62 -7.96 -14.99
N GLU A 163 -10.26 -9.23 -14.87
CA GLU A 163 -10.70 -10.11 -13.79
C GLU A 163 -9.57 -10.31 -12.79
N ILE A 164 -9.88 -10.21 -11.51
CA ILE A 164 -8.96 -10.46 -10.40
C ILE A 164 -9.47 -11.67 -9.64
N LYS A 165 -8.71 -12.74 -9.61
CA LYS A 165 -9.07 -14.01 -8.99
C LYS A 165 -8.11 -14.34 -7.86
N ALA A 166 -8.63 -14.45 -6.63
CA ALA A 166 -7.88 -14.79 -5.43
C ALA A 166 -8.66 -15.82 -4.59
N PRO A 167 -8.93 -17.03 -5.14
CA PRO A 167 -9.72 -18.03 -4.44
C PRO A 167 -9.07 -18.39 -3.09
N GLY A 168 -9.90 -18.42 -2.04
CA GLY A 168 -9.47 -18.75 -0.69
C GLY A 168 -8.79 -17.62 0.07
N VAL A 169 -8.76 -16.39 -0.48
CA VAL A 169 -8.31 -15.22 0.28
C VAL A 169 -9.13 -15.05 1.56
N SER A 170 -8.49 -14.70 2.65
CA SER A 170 -9.12 -14.47 3.96
C SER A 170 -8.13 -13.73 4.86
N ASP A 171 -8.56 -13.37 6.09
CA ASP A 171 -7.65 -12.75 7.07
C ASP A 171 -6.45 -13.63 7.42
N LYS A 172 -6.62 -14.95 7.39
CA LYS A 172 -5.50 -15.89 7.57
C LYS A 172 -4.70 -16.08 6.29
N LYS A 173 -5.36 -16.25 5.13
CA LYS A 173 -4.71 -16.43 3.83
C LYS A 173 -4.59 -15.08 3.10
N ARG A 174 -3.76 -14.21 3.64
CA ARG A 174 -3.55 -12.84 3.18
C ARG A 174 -2.33 -12.66 2.28
N TYR A 175 -1.45 -13.65 2.21
CA TYR A 175 -0.19 -13.54 1.48
C TYR A 175 -0.29 -14.14 0.08
N VAL A 176 0.31 -13.44 -0.88
CA VAL A 176 0.42 -13.89 -2.27
C VAL A 176 1.56 -14.89 -2.39
N GLN A 177 1.21 -16.14 -2.64
CA GLN A 177 2.20 -17.20 -2.89
C GLN A 177 2.76 -17.13 -4.30
N SER A 178 1.91 -16.87 -5.29
CA SER A 178 2.26 -16.63 -6.68
C SER A 178 1.18 -15.81 -7.37
N LEU A 179 1.55 -15.13 -8.45
CA LEU A 179 0.67 -14.35 -9.30
C LEU A 179 0.88 -14.76 -10.75
N LYS A 180 -0.19 -14.81 -11.52
CA LYS A 180 -0.17 -14.92 -12.98
C LYS A 180 -0.94 -13.78 -13.61
N LEU A 181 -0.40 -13.22 -14.67
CA LEU A 181 -1.10 -12.30 -15.56
C LEU A 181 -1.34 -13.03 -16.88
N ASN A 182 -2.62 -13.25 -17.23
CA ASN A 182 -3.03 -13.96 -18.44
C ASN A 182 -2.34 -15.35 -18.58
N GLY A 183 -2.29 -16.11 -17.48
CA GLY A 183 -1.72 -17.44 -17.41
C GLY A 183 -0.19 -17.50 -17.29
N LYS A 184 0.51 -16.39 -17.49
CA LYS A 184 2.00 -16.30 -17.35
C LYS A 184 2.39 -15.91 -15.94
N VAL A 185 3.45 -16.51 -15.40
CA VAL A 185 4.01 -16.14 -14.10
C VAL A 185 4.39 -14.66 -14.10
N TYR A 186 4.04 -13.97 -13.01
CA TYR A 186 4.23 -12.54 -12.87
C TYR A 186 4.81 -12.23 -11.48
N ASP A 187 6.12 -12.04 -11.43
CA ASP A 187 6.84 -11.84 -10.16
C ASP A 187 7.05 -10.36 -9.79
N LYS A 188 6.77 -9.44 -10.72
CA LYS A 188 6.85 -8.01 -10.48
C LYS A 188 5.97 -7.59 -9.29
N MET A 189 6.42 -6.57 -8.57
CA MET A 189 5.70 -5.95 -7.47
C MET A 189 4.84 -4.75 -7.93
N TYR A 190 4.61 -4.61 -9.21
CA TYR A 190 3.76 -3.60 -9.84
C TYR A 190 3.07 -4.17 -11.08
N ILE A 191 2.01 -3.50 -11.51
CA ILE A 191 1.35 -3.71 -12.80
C ILE A 191 1.22 -2.37 -13.49
N THR A 192 1.40 -2.32 -14.83
CA THR A 192 1.30 -1.07 -15.57
C THR A 192 -0.14 -0.71 -15.94
N HIS A 193 -0.40 0.57 -16.17
CA HIS A 193 -1.68 1.05 -16.68
C HIS A 193 -2.05 0.38 -18.01
N GLU A 194 -1.06 0.17 -18.87
CA GLU A 194 -1.23 -0.53 -20.15
C GLU A 194 -1.68 -1.99 -19.93
N ASP A 195 -1.06 -2.71 -18.97
CA ASP A 195 -1.48 -4.08 -18.64
C ASP A 195 -2.92 -4.13 -18.12
N ILE A 196 -3.31 -3.15 -17.31
CA ILE A 196 -4.70 -3.02 -16.84
C ILE A 196 -5.65 -2.78 -18.01
N LEU A 197 -5.34 -1.82 -18.90
CA LEU A 197 -6.20 -1.48 -20.05
C LEU A 197 -6.29 -2.61 -21.10
N LYS A 198 -5.27 -3.45 -21.24
CA LYS A 198 -5.35 -4.68 -22.05
C LYS A 198 -6.41 -5.63 -21.52
N GLY A 199 -6.68 -5.57 -20.23
CA GLY A 199 -7.60 -6.50 -19.56
C GLY A 199 -7.03 -7.90 -19.43
N GLY A 200 -7.93 -8.86 -19.21
CA GLY A 200 -7.54 -10.26 -18.99
C GLY A 200 -7.71 -10.69 -17.56
N VAL A 201 -6.79 -11.54 -17.05
CA VAL A 201 -6.95 -12.17 -15.74
C VAL A 201 -5.68 -12.05 -14.91
N LEU A 202 -5.83 -11.49 -13.70
CA LEU A 202 -4.86 -11.59 -12.61
C LEU A 202 -5.26 -12.74 -11.69
N GLU A 203 -4.43 -13.77 -11.60
CA GLU A 203 -4.69 -14.97 -10.80
C GLU A 203 -3.72 -15.05 -9.61
N PHE A 204 -4.23 -14.81 -8.42
CA PHE A 204 -3.48 -14.86 -7.16
C PHE A 204 -3.67 -16.21 -6.48
N LYS A 205 -2.57 -16.90 -6.18
CA LYS A 205 -2.57 -18.04 -5.24
C LYS A 205 -2.30 -17.50 -3.85
N MET A 206 -3.27 -17.60 -2.96
CA MET A 206 -3.19 -17.08 -1.59
C MET A 206 -2.69 -18.12 -0.59
N SER A 207 -1.99 -17.66 0.46
CA SER A 207 -1.39 -18.49 1.51
C SER A 207 -1.54 -17.83 2.90
N ALA A 208 -1.50 -18.65 3.94
CA ALA A 208 -1.42 -18.19 5.33
C ALA A 208 0.03 -17.82 5.75
N SER A 209 1.02 -18.27 4.99
CA SER A 209 2.43 -17.95 5.23
C SER A 209 2.97 -17.08 4.09
N PRO A 210 3.83 -16.07 4.41
CA PRO A 210 4.40 -15.21 3.40
C PRO A 210 5.35 -15.97 2.46
N ASN A 211 5.31 -15.63 1.16
CA ASN A 211 6.38 -16.00 0.23
C ASN A 211 7.48 -14.92 0.31
N LYS A 212 8.61 -15.29 0.93
CA LYS A 212 9.75 -14.41 1.15
C LYS A 212 10.72 -14.33 -0.05
N HIS A 213 10.38 -15.00 -1.15
CA HIS A 213 11.24 -15.09 -2.33
C HIS A 213 10.65 -14.40 -3.57
N ARG A 214 9.40 -13.96 -3.51
CA ARG A 214 8.72 -13.30 -4.61
C ARG A 214 9.08 -11.81 -4.66
N GLY A 215 9.29 -11.28 -5.88
CA GLY A 215 9.49 -9.84 -6.10
C GLY A 215 10.85 -9.33 -5.62
N LEU A 216 11.89 -10.17 -5.56
CA LEU A 216 13.20 -9.78 -5.05
C LEU A 216 14.19 -9.38 -6.14
N ALA A 217 13.97 -9.78 -7.39
CA ALA A 217 14.83 -9.39 -8.48
C ALA A 217 14.74 -7.86 -8.72
N LYS A 218 15.83 -7.26 -9.18
CA LYS A 218 15.88 -5.82 -9.47
C LYS A 218 14.76 -5.39 -10.43
N GLY A 219 14.50 -6.17 -11.47
CA GLY A 219 13.44 -5.90 -12.46
C GLY A 219 12.01 -6.13 -11.96
N ASP A 220 11.85 -6.69 -10.76
CA ASP A 220 10.55 -6.89 -10.14
C ASP A 220 10.10 -5.70 -9.26
N LYS A 221 11.03 -4.79 -8.93
CA LYS A 221 10.75 -3.64 -8.07
C LYS A 221 10.02 -2.55 -8.83
N PRO A 222 9.10 -1.79 -8.16
CA PRO A 222 8.47 -0.65 -8.80
C PRO A 222 9.49 0.47 -9.10
N TYR A 223 9.05 1.45 -9.87
CA TYR A 223 9.85 2.62 -10.25
C TYR A 223 10.43 3.35 -9.03
N SER A 224 11.66 3.83 -9.17
CA SER A 224 12.31 4.80 -8.28
C SER A 224 13.24 5.67 -9.11
N LEU A 225 13.23 6.99 -8.87
CA LEU A 225 14.03 7.94 -9.63
C LEU A 225 15.52 7.62 -9.60
N THR A 226 16.07 7.31 -8.43
CA THR A 226 17.49 6.96 -8.25
C THR A 226 17.89 5.73 -9.04
N ASP A 227 17.02 4.72 -9.15
CA ASP A 227 17.30 3.52 -9.98
C ASP A 227 17.31 3.86 -11.47
N GLY A 228 16.55 4.86 -11.91
CA GLY A 228 16.55 5.36 -13.28
C GLY A 228 17.80 6.18 -13.66
N ILE A 229 18.40 6.88 -12.70
CA ILE A 229 19.62 7.68 -12.93
C ILE A 229 20.87 6.78 -13.13
N ASN A 230 20.87 5.61 -12.50
CA ASN A 230 21.99 4.66 -12.54
C ASN A 230 21.88 3.63 -13.70
N LYS A 231 20.95 3.82 -14.62
CA LYS A 231 20.82 3.08 -15.90
C LYS A 231 21.41 3.87 -17.05
#